data_5e5fd25265e592e44d893c4ddc9ddc8b
#
_entry.id   5e5fd25265e592e44d893c4ddc9ddc8b
#
_cell.length_a   1.000
_cell.length_b   1.000
_cell.length_c   1.000
_cell.angle_alpha   90.00
_cell.angle_beta   90.00
_cell.angle_gamma   90.00
#
_symmetry.space_group_name_H-M   'P 1'
#
loop_
_entity.id
_entity.type
_entity.pdbx_description
1 polymer ?
#
loop_
_entity_poly.entity_id
_entity_poly.type
_entity_poly.pdbx_seq_one_letter_code
_entity_poly.pdbx_strand_id
1 'polypeptide(L)'
;QHFGVKNTIPAILGGCIAASAIVLVSGAGAGEVLRQYPLIRQVMSWAGVLWLSWMSWQLFSAPAANLSSRRHVRFTARAAALLQVVNPKTWMMALAVVSLFAPASDHALRDISLMALWFLAISVVCLLCWAWLGKAVNRIFRTTVAMVRFQRAMALCLFISAWTGMLA
;
A
#
# COMPACT_ATOMS: atom_id res chain seq x y z
N GLN A 1 3.37 -23.98 9.71
CA GLN A 1 4.43 -23.94 8.68
C GLN A 1 4.55 -22.49 8.23
N HIS A 2 5.67 -21.86 8.58
CA HIS A 2 5.94 -20.46 8.30
C HIS A 2 6.14 -20.27 6.80
N PHE A 3 5.31 -19.46 6.16
CA PHE A 3 5.67 -18.91 4.85
C PHE A 3 6.90 -18.04 5.05
N GLY A 4 8.03 -18.51 4.57
CA GLY A 4 9.26 -17.73 4.60
C GLY A 4 9.10 -16.48 3.75
N VAL A 5 9.88 -15.43 4.06
CA VAL A 5 9.98 -14.17 3.31
C VAL A 5 10.04 -14.42 1.79
N LYS A 6 10.62 -15.52 1.35
CA LYS A 6 10.68 -15.96 -0.05
C LYS A 6 9.32 -16.05 -0.76
N ASN A 7 8.27 -16.48 -0.08
CA ASN A 7 6.93 -16.60 -0.68
C ASN A 7 6.17 -15.26 -0.74
N THR A 8 6.65 -14.23 -0.05
CA THR A 8 6.09 -12.88 -0.07
C THR A 8 6.75 -12.00 -1.15
N ILE A 9 7.95 -12.37 -1.60
CA ILE A 9 8.71 -11.62 -2.62
C ILE A 9 7.90 -11.35 -3.89
N PRO A 10 7.21 -12.32 -4.52
CA PRO A 10 6.45 -12.06 -5.73
C PRO A 10 5.36 -11.00 -5.54
N ALA A 11 4.67 -11.02 -4.39
CA ALA A 11 3.65 -10.02 -4.06
C ALA A 11 4.27 -8.63 -3.83
N ILE A 12 5.41 -8.56 -3.14
CA ILE A 12 6.16 -7.32 -2.95
C ILE A 12 6.55 -6.73 -4.30
N LEU A 13 7.18 -7.52 -5.16
CA LEU A 13 7.61 -7.06 -6.48
C LEU A 13 6.43 -6.62 -7.35
N GLY A 14 5.34 -7.40 -7.39
CA GLY A 14 4.14 -7.04 -8.13
C GLY A 14 3.53 -5.72 -7.67
N GLY A 15 3.42 -5.52 -6.36
CA GLY A 15 2.92 -4.27 -5.78
C GLY A 15 3.85 -3.08 -6.07
N CYS A 16 5.16 -3.24 -5.91
CA CYS A 16 6.14 -2.16 -6.16
C CYS A 16 6.19 -1.76 -7.63
N ILE A 17 6.20 -2.74 -8.54
CA ILE A 17 6.20 -2.48 -9.99
C ILE A 17 4.93 -1.73 -10.39
N ALA A 18 3.76 -2.16 -9.92
CA ALA A 18 2.51 -1.47 -10.21
C ALA A 18 2.48 -0.05 -9.65
N ALA A 19 2.94 0.17 -8.42
CA ALA A 19 3.02 1.50 -7.83
C ALA A 19 3.98 2.42 -8.60
N SER A 20 5.13 1.90 -9.02
CA SER A 20 6.09 2.62 -9.86
C SER A 20 5.51 2.96 -11.25
N ALA A 21 4.77 2.03 -11.85
CA ALA A 21 4.06 2.29 -13.11
C ALA A 21 3.02 3.41 -12.95
N ILE A 22 2.32 3.46 -11.81
CA ILE A 22 1.38 4.53 -11.50
C ILE A 22 2.12 5.88 -11.38
N VAL A 23 3.32 5.93 -10.82
CA VAL A 23 4.16 7.15 -10.80
C VAL A 23 4.49 7.60 -12.24
N LEU A 24 4.89 6.68 -13.11
CA LEU A 24 5.13 6.98 -14.53
C LEU A 24 3.90 7.53 -15.23
N VAL A 25 2.76 6.87 -15.08
CA VAL A 25 1.49 7.26 -15.71
C VAL A 25 1.00 8.62 -15.17
N SER A 26 1.16 8.86 -13.87
CA SER A 26 0.83 10.14 -13.23
C SER A 26 1.71 11.27 -13.76
N GLY A 27 3.00 11.02 -13.92
CA GLY A 27 3.95 11.99 -14.46
C GLY A 27 3.77 12.25 -15.96
N ALA A 28 3.32 11.23 -16.72
CA ALA A 28 3.05 11.36 -18.15
C ALA A 28 1.72 12.10 -18.49
N GLY A 29 1.00 12.63 -17.49
CA GLY A 29 -0.18 13.47 -17.68
C GLY A 29 -1.48 12.97 -17.08
N ALA A 30 -1.58 11.70 -16.63
CA ALA A 30 -2.78 11.24 -15.94
C ALA A 30 -3.01 12.00 -14.63
N GLY A 31 -1.95 12.56 -14.05
CA GLY A 31 -2.02 13.46 -12.92
C GLY A 31 -2.80 14.73 -13.18
N GLU A 32 -2.70 15.26 -14.39
CA GLU A 32 -3.44 16.45 -14.81
C GLU A 32 -4.94 16.19 -14.88
N VAL A 33 -5.36 15.01 -15.33
CA VAL A 33 -6.78 14.62 -15.32
C VAL A 33 -7.35 14.64 -13.91
N LEU A 34 -6.62 14.10 -12.92
CA LEU A 34 -7.05 14.10 -11.52
C LEU A 34 -7.07 15.51 -10.88
N ARG A 35 -6.24 16.42 -11.39
CA ARG A 35 -6.27 17.84 -11.00
C ARG A 35 -7.45 18.58 -11.60
N GLN A 36 -7.76 18.32 -12.88
CA GLN A 36 -8.85 18.96 -13.59
C GLN A 36 -10.24 18.49 -13.16
N TYR A 37 -10.35 17.25 -12.68
CA TYR A 37 -11.62 16.66 -12.27
C TYR A 37 -11.67 16.36 -10.76
N PRO A 38 -11.94 17.37 -9.92
CA PRO A 38 -11.97 17.21 -8.45
C PRO A 38 -12.97 16.16 -7.99
N LEU A 39 -14.05 15.95 -8.74
CA LEU A 39 -15.05 14.93 -8.45
C LEU A 39 -14.45 13.52 -8.51
N ILE A 40 -13.62 13.23 -9.51
CA ILE A 40 -12.93 11.93 -9.63
C ILE A 40 -12.04 11.70 -8.41
N ARG A 41 -11.25 12.70 -8.04
CA ARG A 41 -10.39 12.65 -6.86
C ARG A 41 -11.20 12.38 -5.58
N GLN A 42 -12.34 13.08 -5.42
CA GLN A 42 -13.20 12.92 -4.26
C GLN A 42 -13.81 11.53 -4.19
N VAL A 43 -14.34 11.00 -5.30
CA VAL A 43 -14.88 9.64 -5.37
C VAL A 43 -13.79 8.61 -5.04
N MET A 44 -12.59 8.76 -5.58
CA MET A 44 -11.46 7.86 -5.28
C MET A 44 -11.06 7.91 -3.81
N SER A 45 -11.05 9.11 -3.20
CA SER A 45 -10.72 9.29 -1.77
C SER A 45 -11.76 8.60 -0.89
N TRP A 46 -13.04 8.79 -1.16
CA TRP A 46 -14.13 8.11 -0.45
C TRP A 46 -14.06 6.60 -0.60
N ALA A 47 -13.86 6.10 -1.81
CA ALA A 47 -13.70 4.68 -2.05
C ALA A 47 -12.52 4.10 -1.25
N GLY A 48 -11.40 4.82 -1.18
CA GLY A 48 -10.22 4.43 -0.40
C GLY A 48 -10.49 4.37 1.09
N VAL A 49 -11.12 5.41 1.66
CA VAL A 49 -11.43 5.47 3.09
C VAL A 49 -12.43 4.36 3.47
N LEU A 50 -13.47 4.17 2.68
CA LEU A 50 -14.44 3.09 2.92
C LEU A 50 -13.80 1.70 2.84
N TRP A 51 -12.92 1.49 1.86
CA TRP A 51 -12.17 0.24 1.72
C TRP A 51 -11.23 -0.02 2.91
N LEU A 52 -10.47 0.99 3.32
CA LEU A 52 -9.57 0.89 4.47
C LEU A 52 -10.34 0.69 5.78
N SER A 53 -11.49 1.35 5.93
CA SER A 53 -12.39 1.16 7.07
C SER A 53 -12.92 -0.26 7.14
N TRP A 54 -13.35 -0.82 6.00
CA TRP A 54 -13.78 -2.21 5.91
C TRP A 54 -12.66 -3.20 6.22
N MET A 55 -11.45 -2.99 5.69
CA MET A 55 -10.28 -3.80 6.04
C MET A 55 -9.93 -3.71 7.52
N SER A 56 -9.99 -2.50 8.09
CA SER A 56 -9.77 -2.28 9.52
C SER A 56 -10.78 -3.05 10.37
N TRP A 57 -12.06 -3.00 9.99
CA TRP A 57 -13.11 -3.77 10.65
C TRP A 57 -12.87 -5.28 10.58
N GLN A 58 -12.51 -5.80 9.41
CA GLN A 58 -12.16 -7.22 9.26
C GLN A 58 -10.96 -7.62 10.14
N LEU A 59 -9.96 -6.75 10.21
CA LEU A 59 -8.78 -6.99 11.04
C LEU A 59 -9.13 -6.96 12.54
N PHE A 60 -9.98 -6.02 12.95
CA PHE A 60 -10.42 -5.87 14.34
C PHE A 60 -11.30 -7.04 14.81
N SER A 61 -12.21 -7.49 13.94
CA SER A 61 -13.20 -8.53 14.24
C SER A 61 -12.67 -9.96 14.04
N ALA A 62 -11.44 -10.14 13.55
CA ALA A 62 -10.90 -11.45 13.27
C ALA A 62 -10.76 -12.29 14.57
N PRO A 63 -11.39 -13.49 14.65
CA PRO A 63 -11.31 -14.34 15.83
C PRO A 63 -9.90 -14.84 16.07
N ALA A 64 -9.53 -15.02 17.36
CA ALA A 64 -8.25 -15.57 17.78
C ALA A 64 -7.96 -16.95 17.17
N ALA A 65 -8.97 -17.77 16.99
CA ALA A 65 -8.88 -19.11 16.37
C ALA A 65 -8.45 -19.06 14.89
N ASN A 66 -8.79 -17.99 14.17
CA ASN A 66 -8.41 -17.83 12.77
C ASN A 66 -6.95 -17.42 12.56
N LEU A 67 -6.25 -16.99 13.60
CA LEU A 67 -4.82 -16.66 13.52
C LEU A 67 -3.95 -17.91 13.31
N SER A 68 -4.39 -19.06 13.82
CA SER A 68 -3.70 -20.34 13.66
C SER A 68 -4.13 -21.13 12.41
N SER A 69 -5.35 -20.89 11.90
CA SER A 69 -5.95 -21.66 10.81
C SER A 69 -6.20 -20.85 9.53
N ARG A 70 -5.70 -19.62 9.41
CA ARG A 70 -5.83 -18.88 8.15
C ARG A 70 -5.27 -19.76 7.02
N ARG A 71 -6.17 -20.30 6.19
CA ARG A 71 -5.81 -20.80 4.86
C ARG A 71 -4.93 -19.74 4.23
N HIS A 72 -3.70 -20.09 4.02
CA HIS A 72 -2.69 -19.22 3.46
C HIS A 72 -3.05 -18.93 2.01
N VAL A 73 -3.90 -17.95 1.79
CA VAL A 73 -4.12 -17.41 0.45
C VAL A 73 -2.79 -16.84 0.00
N ARG A 74 -2.17 -17.52 -0.95
CA ARG A 74 -0.94 -17.01 -1.58
C ARG A 74 -1.30 -15.70 -2.27
N PHE A 75 -0.84 -14.61 -1.73
CA PHE A 75 -0.99 -13.31 -2.36
C PHE A 75 -0.06 -13.27 -3.56
N THR A 76 -0.63 -13.36 -4.76
CA THR A 76 0.14 -13.39 -5.99
C THR A 76 0.63 -12.00 -6.38
N ALA A 77 1.69 -11.93 -7.20
CA ALA A 77 2.16 -10.67 -7.75
C ALA A 77 1.05 -9.89 -8.49
N ARG A 78 0.21 -10.63 -9.24
CA ARG A 78 -0.92 -10.04 -9.96
C ARG A 78 -1.96 -9.43 -9.01
N ALA A 79 -2.32 -10.13 -7.95
CA ALA A 79 -3.26 -9.61 -6.96
C ALA A 79 -2.71 -8.37 -6.25
N ALA A 80 -1.42 -8.37 -5.91
CA ALA A 80 -0.75 -7.21 -5.33
C ALA A 80 -0.73 -6.01 -6.30
N ALA A 81 -0.44 -6.25 -7.58
CA ALA A 81 -0.45 -5.22 -8.61
C ALA A 81 -1.84 -4.62 -8.82
N LEU A 82 -2.86 -5.47 -8.96
CA LEU A 82 -4.26 -5.03 -9.11
C LEU A 82 -4.73 -4.18 -7.93
N LEU A 83 -4.35 -4.57 -6.70
CA LEU A 83 -4.67 -3.76 -5.52
C LEU A 83 -4.06 -2.36 -5.58
N GLN A 84 -2.86 -2.19 -6.12
CA GLN A 84 -2.27 -0.86 -6.29
C GLN A 84 -3.04 -0.03 -7.31
N VAL A 85 -3.45 -0.63 -8.42
CA VAL A 85 -4.21 0.07 -9.47
C VAL A 85 -5.57 0.55 -8.94
N VAL A 86 -6.26 -0.28 -8.14
CA VAL A 86 -7.59 0.07 -7.59
C VAL A 86 -7.48 0.95 -6.34
N ASN A 87 -6.29 1.04 -5.74
CA ASN A 87 -6.09 1.78 -4.50
C ASN A 87 -5.89 3.28 -4.77
N PRO A 88 -6.86 4.14 -4.44
CA PRO A 88 -6.75 5.58 -4.69
C PRO A 88 -5.58 6.22 -3.93
N LYS A 89 -5.20 5.68 -2.78
CA LYS A 89 -4.06 6.18 -2.00
C LYS A 89 -2.75 6.09 -2.80
N THR A 90 -2.56 5.03 -3.60
CA THR A 90 -1.36 4.87 -4.44
C THR A 90 -1.31 5.96 -5.52
N TRP A 91 -2.44 6.27 -6.15
CA TRP A 91 -2.54 7.35 -7.12
C TRP A 91 -2.29 8.72 -6.50
N MET A 92 -2.88 9.00 -5.32
CA MET A 92 -2.66 10.26 -4.61
C MET A 92 -1.21 10.44 -4.20
N MET A 93 -0.56 9.36 -3.74
CA MET A 93 0.87 9.38 -3.39
C MET A 93 1.74 9.59 -4.64
N ALA A 94 1.42 8.93 -5.75
CA ALA A 94 2.14 9.12 -7.02
C ALA A 94 2.03 10.56 -7.53
N LEU A 95 0.82 11.15 -7.44
CA LEU A 95 0.60 12.54 -7.77
C LEU A 95 1.40 13.48 -6.88
N ALA A 96 1.41 13.26 -5.56
CA ALA A 96 2.20 14.06 -4.64
C ALA A 96 3.68 13.99 -4.95
N VAL A 97 4.22 12.79 -5.22
CA VAL A 97 5.62 12.59 -5.60
C VAL A 97 5.94 13.34 -6.88
N VAL A 98 5.12 13.19 -7.92
CA VAL A 98 5.32 13.89 -9.19
C VAL A 98 5.23 15.41 -9.02
N SER A 99 4.23 15.91 -8.29
CA SER A 99 4.03 17.34 -8.08
C SER A 99 5.15 18.02 -7.28
N LEU A 100 5.76 17.29 -6.35
CA LEU A 100 6.82 17.83 -5.49
C LEU A 100 8.21 17.70 -6.10
N PHE A 101 8.47 16.66 -6.87
CA PHE A 101 9.81 16.28 -7.28
C PHE A 101 10.04 16.26 -8.79
N ALA A 102 8.99 16.36 -9.63
CA ALA A 102 9.19 16.41 -11.07
C ALA A 102 9.78 17.78 -11.46
N PRO A 103 10.99 17.82 -12.02
CA PRO A 103 11.58 19.07 -12.46
C PRO A 103 10.85 19.59 -13.70
N ALA A 104 10.77 20.91 -13.81
CA ALA A 104 10.38 21.57 -15.06
C ALA A 104 11.59 21.55 -15.99
N SER A 105 11.77 20.46 -16.72
CA SER A 105 12.90 20.27 -17.64
C SER A 105 12.44 19.85 -19.02
N ASP A 106 13.28 20.13 -20.03
CA ASP A 106 13.06 19.69 -21.41
C ASP A 106 13.15 18.15 -21.57
N HIS A 107 13.59 17.45 -20.51
CA HIS A 107 13.73 16.00 -20.46
C HIS A 107 12.75 15.33 -19.49
N ALA A 108 11.53 15.85 -19.40
CA ALA A 108 10.51 15.42 -18.43
C ALA A 108 10.31 13.89 -18.36
N LEU A 109 10.28 13.20 -19.50
CA LEU A 109 10.13 11.73 -19.53
C LEU A 109 11.29 10.99 -18.88
N ARG A 110 12.52 11.46 -19.10
CA ARG A 110 13.72 10.88 -18.49
C ARG A 110 13.67 11.05 -16.97
N ASP A 111 13.33 12.25 -16.53
CA ASP A 111 13.33 12.58 -15.10
C ASP A 111 12.22 11.83 -14.35
N ILE A 112 11.04 11.72 -14.94
CA ILE A 112 9.93 10.91 -14.41
C ILE A 112 10.32 9.42 -14.36
N SER A 113 11.02 8.91 -15.38
CA SER A 113 11.48 7.52 -15.40
C SER A 113 12.51 7.24 -14.31
N LEU A 114 13.45 8.14 -14.09
CA LEU A 114 14.42 8.04 -13.01
C LEU A 114 13.73 8.09 -11.63
N MET A 115 12.75 8.98 -11.47
CA MET A 115 11.97 9.09 -10.26
C MET A 115 11.19 7.81 -9.97
N ALA A 116 10.54 7.23 -10.98
CA ALA A 116 9.83 5.96 -10.85
C ALA A 116 10.76 4.80 -10.49
N LEU A 117 11.98 4.80 -11.03
CA LEU A 117 13.01 3.81 -10.68
C LEU A 117 13.47 3.95 -9.24
N TRP A 118 13.74 5.16 -8.77
CA TRP A 118 14.05 5.43 -7.36
C TRP A 118 12.90 5.04 -6.44
N PHE A 119 11.67 5.37 -6.83
CA PHE A 119 10.47 4.98 -6.09
C PHE A 119 10.35 3.46 -5.98
N LEU A 120 10.62 2.72 -7.07
CA LEU A 120 10.65 1.26 -7.07
C LEU A 120 11.69 0.72 -6.08
N ALA A 121 12.93 1.22 -6.16
CA ALA A 121 14.02 0.75 -5.32
C ALA A 121 13.72 0.97 -3.83
N ILE A 122 13.28 2.17 -3.46
CA ILE A 122 12.92 2.51 -2.08
C ILE A 122 11.74 1.67 -1.59
N SER A 123 10.70 1.51 -2.42
CA SER A 123 9.52 0.72 -2.07
C SER A 123 9.84 -0.75 -1.81
N VAL A 124 10.70 -1.35 -2.63
CA VAL A 124 11.16 -2.74 -2.44
C VAL A 124 11.91 -2.87 -1.11
N VAL A 125 12.86 -1.98 -0.83
CA VAL A 125 13.61 -1.99 0.43
C VAL A 125 12.66 -1.85 1.62
N CYS A 126 11.76 -0.86 1.59
CA CYS A 126 10.79 -0.64 2.65
C CYS A 126 9.89 -1.87 2.89
N LEU A 127 9.34 -2.46 1.83
CA LEU A 127 8.47 -3.63 1.98
C LEU A 127 9.21 -4.89 2.43
N LEU A 128 10.47 -5.05 2.05
CA LEU A 128 11.32 -6.11 2.61
C LEU A 128 11.58 -5.91 4.10
N CYS A 129 11.88 -4.69 4.52
CA CYS A 129 12.00 -4.34 5.95
C CYS A 129 10.71 -4.65 6.71
N TRP A 130 9.55 -4.27 6.17
CA TRP A 130 8.26 -4.58 6.75
C TRP A 130 7.98 -6.08 6.84
N ALA A 131 8.36 -6.86 5.83
CA ALA A 131 8.25 -8.32 5.85
C ALA A 131 9.13 -8.95 6.95
N TRP A 132 10.33 -8.42 7.17
CA TRP A 132 11.21 -8.83 8.26
C TRP A 132 10.65 -8.45 9.63
N LEU A 133 10.16 -7.23 9.79
CA LEU A 133 9.50 -6.78 11.01
C LEU A 133 8.29 -7.65 11.34
N GLY A 134 7.46 -7.98 10.35
CA GLY A 134 6.33 -8.88 10.53
C GLY A 134 6.74 -10.27 11.05
N LYS A 135 7.89 -10.78 10.60
CA LYS A 135 8.47 -12.02 11.12
C LYS A 135 8.95 -11.88 12.57
N ALA A 136 9.55 -10.73 12.92
CA ALA A 136 10.00 -10.44 14.28
C ALA A 136 8.81 -10.32 15.24
N VAL A 137 7.75 -9.63 14.84
CA VAL A 137 6.49 -9.50 15.62
C VAL A 137 5.92 -10.87 16.00
N ASN A 138 5.87 -11.83 15.06
CA ASN A 138 5.41 -13.18 15.32
C ASN A 138 6.30 -13.96 16.32
N ARG A 139 7.56 -13.58 16.49
CA ARG A 139 8.45 -14.15 17.50
C ARG A 139 8.26 -13.52 18.88
N ILE A 140 7.93 -12.22 18.91
CA ILE A 140 7.75 -11.46 20.14
C ILE A 140 6.40 -11.80 20.78
N PHE A 141 5.34 -11.82 19.99
CA PHE A 141 3.98 -12.11 20.47
C PHE A 141 3.71 -13.60 20.44
N ARG A 142 4.23 -14.32 21.44
CA ARG A 142 4.07 -15.79 21.58
C ARG A 142 2.67 -16.21 22.05
N THR A 143 1.91 -15.32 22.67
CA THR A 143 0.58 -15.63 23.18
C THR A 143 -0.50 -15.13 22.22
N THR A 144 -1.55 -15.95 22.02
CA THR A 144 -2.70 -15.62 21.19
C THR A 144 -3.36 -14.30 21.61
N VAL A 145 -3.41 -14.05 22.93
CA VAL A 145 -4.00 -12.81 23.47
C VAL A 145 -3.19 -11.58 23.10
N ALA A 146 -1.86 -11.63 23.21
CA ALA A 146 -0.99 -10.52 22.84
C ALA A 146 -1.09 -10.22 21.33
N MET A 147 -1.16 -11.26 20.50
CA MET A 147 -1.31 -11.13 19.06
C MET A 147 -2.65 -10.48 18.68
N VAL A 148 -3.75 -10.88 19.33
CA VAL A 148 -5.08 -10.26 19.11
C VAL A 148 -5.09 -8.79 19.53
N ARG A 149 -4.48 -8.45 20.68
CA ARG A 149 -4.37 -7.04 21.12
C ARG A 149 -3.57 -6.21 20.14
N PHE A 150 -2.43 -6.71 19.68
CA PHE A 150 -1.61 -6.06 18.67
C PHE A 150 -2.39 -5.85 17.36
N GLN A 151 -3.10 -6.88 16.89
CA GLN A 151 -3.92 -6.80 15.68
C GLN A 151 -5.03 -5.76 15.80
N ARG A 152 -5.72 -5.69 16.94
CA ARG A 152 -6.74 -4.66 17.20
C ARG A 152 -6.16 -3.26 17.26
N ALA A 153 -4.99 -3.10 17.88
CA ALA A 153 -4.29 -1.82 17.89
C ALA A 153 -3.93 -1.36 16.47
N MET A 154 -3.40 -2.26 15.64
CA MET A 154 -3.10 -1.96 14.23
C MET A 154 -4.35 -1.63 13.42
N ALA A 155 -5.47 -2.31 13.67
CA ALA A 155 -6.75 -2.01 13.05
C ALA A 155 -7.23 -0.59 13.41
N LEU A 156 -7.14 -0.20 14.66
CA LEU A 156 -7.49 1.15 15.11
C LEU A 156 -6.58 2.21 14.48
N CYS A 157 -5.26 1.97 14.46
CA CYS A 157 -4.32 2.87 13.80
C CYS A 157 -4.63 3.04 12.31
N LEU A 158 -4.96 1.94 11.62
CA LEU A 158 -5.34 1.98 10.21
C LEU A 158 -6.62 2.79 10.00
N PHE A 159 -7.64 2.57 10.83
CA PHE A 159 -8.89 3.32 10.77
C PHE A 159 -8.68 4.83 10.98
N ILE A 160 -7.99 5.20 12.06
CA ILE A 160 -7.69 6.60 12.37
C ILE A 160 -6.88 7.24 11.24
N SER A 161 -5.83 6.56 10.76
CA SER A 161 -4.99 7.06 9.66
C SER A 161 -5.78 7.27 8.35
N ALA A 162 -6.77 6.41 8.05
CA ALA A 162 -7.60 6.55 6.87
C ALA A 162 -8.46 7.82 6.94
N TRP A 163 -9.08 8.09 8.10
CA TRP A 163 -9.96 9.25 8.29
C TRP A 163 -9.19 10.56 8.48
N THR A 164 -8.08 10.56 9.19
CA THR A 164 -7.23 11.77 9.31
C THR A 164 -6.67 12.20 7.96
N GLY A 165 -6.28 11.25 7.10
CA GLY A 165 -5.82 11.57 5.74
C GLY A 165 -6.91 12.08 4.80
N MET A 166 -8.19 11.99 5.17
CA MET A 166 -9.31 12.55 4.43
C MET A 166 -9.69 13.94 4.90
N LEU A 167 -9.44 14.22 6.20
CA LEU A 167 -9.80 15.50 6.84
C LEU A 167 -8.70 16.56 6.69
N ALA A 168 -7.48 16.12 6.32
CA ALA A 168 -6.33 16.99 6.05
C ALA A 168 -6.29 17.45 4.59
#